data_c1d7fd43e15ac56892d3f9a3cc7eba41
#
_entry.id   c1d7fd43e15ac56892d3f9a3cc7eba41
#
_cell.length_a   1.000
_cell.length_b   1.000
_cell.length_c   1.000
_cell.angle_alpha   90.00
_cell.angle_beta   90.00
_cell.angle_gamma   90.00
#
_symmetry.space_group_name_H-M   'P 1'
#
loop_
_entity.id
_entity.type
_entity.pdbx_description
1 polymer ?
#
loop_
_entity_poly.entity_id
_entity_poly.type
_entity_poly.pdbx_seq_one_letter_code
_entity_poly.pdbx_strand_id
1 'polypeptide(L)'
;MTGKDGTVKRLETKRILIASGSKSSRLPIEGMDLEGVITSKEALDMKTVPEEIVIIGGGVIGIEFAGIYQSFGAKVTVVEFMPHIIPNVDVEITARLKSLLEKRGISIMTGSKVEKIEKKGNNLSVQVDAGGKKQVLSCGQVLVSTGREMDADGLNLDGAGVRYDRKGIKVDENYETNVPGIYAIGDVTGRVMLAHVASEEGKTAVERMAGENTEVDYSLIPNSIFTFPDVSSIGLSEEQAKEQGIEYITSKYQFSGNGKALTMGDAEGMVKVIAAKDKSRLLGVHIIGPNASDLIAEAAIAMNGMFTVEEAAGVMHGHPTLSEAFDEAVSNLLGKAIHMPPVKNR
;
A
#
# COMPACT_ATOMS: atom_id res chain seq x y z
N MET A 1 21.26 9.48 25.46
CA MET A 1 19.97 10.06 25.02
C MET A 1 19.95 11.51 25.49
N THR A 2 19.55 12.42 24.62
CA THR A 2 19.40 13.84 24.93
C THR A 2 17.91 14.16 25.04
N GLY A 3 17.49 14.64 26.21
CA GLY A 3 16.11 15.07 26.44
C GLY A 3 15.77 16.38 25.70
N LYS A 4 14.48 16.72 25.58
CA LYS A 4 14.03 17.99 24.99
C LYS A 4 14.54 19.22 25.72
N ASP A 5 14.88 19.06 26.98
CA ASP A 5 15.48 20.07 27.88
C ASP A 5 17.00 20.15 27.81
N GLY A 6 17.63 19.38 26.89
CA GLY A 6 19.07 19.29 26.72
C GLY A 6 19.80 18.39 27.73
N THR A 7 19.08 17.74 28.65
CA THR A 7 19.70 16.79 29.58
C THR A 7 20.19 15.54 28.84
N VAL A 8 21.42 15.11 29.15
CA VAL A 8 21.98 13.87 28.59
C VAL A 8 21.86 12.75 29.61
N LYS A 9 21.14 11.68 29.26
CA LYS A 9 21.03 10.46 30.05
C LYS A 9 21.77 9.32 29.38
N ARG A 10 22.72 8.71 30.08
CA ARG A 10 23.39 7.48 29.65
C ARG A 10 22.57 6.28 30.13
N LEU A 11 22.27 5.37 29.21
CA LEU A 11 21.62 4.08 29.49
C LEU A 11 22.60 2.95 29.13
N GLU A 12 22.67 1.95 29.98
CA GLU A 12 23.46 0.73 29.71
C GLU A 12 22.49 -0.43 29.52
N THR A 13 22.67 -1.19 28.46
CA THR A 13 21.83 -2.31 28.10
C THR A 13 22.61 -3.39 27.38
N LYS A 14 22.14 -4.64 27.45
CA LYS A 14 22.71 -5.77 26.69
C LYS A 14 22.18 -5.84 25.26
N ARG A 15 21.03 -5.25 24.98
CA ARG A 15 20.39 -5.29 23.65
C ARG A 15 19.76 -3.94 23.33
N ILE A 16 19.84 -3.55 22.07
CA ILE A 16 19.22 -2.35 21.51
C ILE A 16 18.37 -2.80 20.33
N LEU A 17 17.09 -2.39 20.31
CA LEU A 17 16.21 -2.59 19.16
C LEU A 17 15.93 -1.22 18.54
N ILE A 18 16.36 -1.04 17.27
CA ILE A 18 16.15 0.16 16.48
C ILE A 18 14.82 0.02 15.74
N ALA A 19 13.86 0.89 16.03
CA ALA A 19 12.54 0.96 15.42
C ALA A 19 12.18 2.41 15.09
N SER A 20 13.12 3.17 14.52
CA SER A 20 13.00 4.61 14.25
C SER A 20 12.09 4.93 13.05
N GLY A 21 11.73 3.91 12.26
CA GLY A 21 10.80 4.08 11.16
C GLY A 21 11.41 4.72 9.92
N SER A 22 10.59 5.50 9.22
CA SER A 22 10.94 6.14 7.96
C SER A 22 10.40 7.57 7.89
N LYS A 23 10.96 8.37 6.98
CA LYS A 23 10.53 9.73 6.63
C LYS A 23 10.23 9.82 5.14
N SER A 24 9.49 10.85 4.73
CA SER A 24 9.20 11.08 3.31
C SER A 24 10.49 11.34 2.54
N SER A 25 10.67 10.65 1.41
CA SER A 25 11.78 10.90 0.50
C SER A 25 11.55 12.16 -0.32
N ARG A 26 12.62 12.85 -0.68
CA ARG A 26 12.58 14.01 -1.57
C ARG A 26 13.35 13.71 -2.85
N LEU A 27 12.72 13.94 -4.00
CA LEU A 27 13.39 13.83 -5.29
C LEU A 27 14.27 15.08 -5.54
N PRO A 28 15.38 14.93 -6.29
CA PRO A 28 16.22 16.06 -6.68
C PRO A 28 15.58 16.85 -7.84
N ILE A 29 14.42 17.43 -7.60
CA ILE A 29 13.68 18.28 -8.55
C ILE A 29 13.82 19.72 -8.10
N GLU A 30 14.10 20.62 -9.03
CA GLU A 30 14.22 22.05 -8.75
C GLU A 30 12.88 22.59 -8.20
N GLY A 31 12.93 23.30 -7.08
CA GLY A 31 11.76 23.88 -6.43
C GLY A 31 11.12 23.02 -5.34
N MET A 32 11.72 21.89 -4.96
CA MET A 32 11.18 21.02 -3.91
C MET A 32 11.18 21.64 -2.50
N ASP A 33 11.97 22.68 -2.29
CA ASP A 33 12.06 23.38 -0.99
C ASP A 33 11.24 24.69 -0.97
N LEU A 34 10.45 24.96 -2.03
CA LEU A 34 9.60 26.13 -2.08
C LEU A 34 8.47 26.05 -1.05
N GLU A 35 8.08 27.21 -0.52
CA GLU A 35 6.87 27.35 0.29
C GLU A 35 5.65 26.84 -0.48
N GLY A 36 4.82 26.00 0.12
CA GLY A 36 3.67 25.34 -0.52
C GLY A 36 3.99 23.97 -1.13
N VAL A 37 5.27 23.55 -1.15
CA VAL A 37 5.65 22.16 -1.44
C VAL A 37 5.76 21.41 -0.11
N ILE A 38 4.91 20.43 0.08
CA ILE A 38 4.72 19.71 1.34
C ILE A 38 4.90 18.21 1.16
N THR A 39 5.14 17.50 2.26
CA THR A 39 5.10 16.04 2.33
C THR A 39 3.82 15.56 3.03
N SER A 40 3.64 14.25 3.16
CA SER A 40 2.51 13.67 3.88
C SER A 40 2.43 14.13 5.35
N LYS A 41 3.58 14.45 5.96
CA LYS A 41 3.63 14.93 7.35
C LYS A 41 2.95 16.29 7.50
N GLU A 42 3.31 17.25 6.65
CA GLU A 42 2.71 18.58 6.64
C GLU A 42 1.25 18.51 6.17
N ALA A 43 0.94 17.63 5.22
CA ALA A 43 -0.40 17.42 4.71
C ALA A 43 -1.40 16.97 5.79
N LEU A 44 -0.96 16.11 6.73
CA LEU A 44 -1.77 15.68 7.87
C LEU A 44 -2.04 16.80 8.89
N ASP A 45 -1.19 17.82 8.94
CA ASP A 45 -1.33 18.95 9.92
C ASP A 45 -1.94 20.21 9.29
N MET A 46 -2.36 20.14 8.04
CA MET A 46 -2.98 21.27 7.33
C MET A 46 -4.28 21.70 7.99
N LYS A 47 -4.47 23.03 8.07
CA LYS A 47 -5.67 23.64 8.69
C LYS A 47 -6.67 24.14 7.65
N THR A 48 -6.27 24.23 6.40
CA THR A 48 -7.10 24.72 5.27
C THR A 48 -6.92 23.83 4.06
N VAL A 49 -8.00 23.59 3.32
CA VAL A 49 -7.96 22.83 2.08
C VAL A 49 -7.60 23.78 0.93
N PRO A 50 -6.58 23.48 0.09
CA PRO A 50 -6.28 24.29 -1.08
C PRO A 50 -7.37 24.12 -2.14
N GLU A 51 -7.62 25.17 -2.93
CA GLU A 51 -8.54 25.08 -4.08
C GLU A 51 -8.04 24.08 -5.13
N GLU A 52 -6.73 24.13 -5.42
CA GLU A 52 -6.07 23.23 -6.36
C GLU A 52 -4.80 22.66 -5.73
N ILE A 53 -4.60 21.34 -5.87
CA ILE A 53 -3.40 20.64 -5.41
C ILE A 53 -2.86 19.70 -6.50
N VAL A 54 -1.54 19.73 -6.68
CA VAL A 54 -0.82 18.73 -7.48
C VAL A 54 -0.13 17.75 -6.56
N ILE A 55 -0.32 16.45 -6.79
CA ILE A 55 0.29 15.37 -6.03
C ILE A 55 1.33 14.69 -6.92
N ILE A 56 2.58 14.70 -6.49
CA ILE A 56 3.68 14.05 -7.20
C ILE A 56 3.88 12.66 -6.58
N GLY A 57 3.58 11.62 -7.36
CA GLY A 57 3.59 10.23 -6.99
C GLY A 57 2.18 9.64 -6.83
N GLY A 58 1.89 8.63 -7.63
CA GLY A 58 0.64 7.85 -7.65
C GLY A 58 0.73 6.55 -6.86
N GLY A 59 1.65 6.47 -5.89
CA GLY A 59 1.70 5.38 -4.90
C GLY A 59 0.57 5.47 -3.88
N VAL A 60 0.57 4.55 -2.90
CA VAL A 60 -0.49 4.45 -1.87
C VAL A 60 -0.77 5.81 -1.22
N ILE A 61 0.25 6.45 -0.66
CA ILE A 61 0.10 7.75 0.04
C ILE A 61 -0.51 8.81 -0.88
N GLY A 62 0.00 8.94 -2.12
CA GLY A 62 -0.50 9.96 -3.04
C GLY A 62 -1.95 9.75 -3.44
N ILE A 63 -2.35 8.51 -3.65
CA ILE A 63 -3.73 8.18 -4.04
C ILE A 63 -4.71 8.31 -2.87
N GLU A 64 -4.31 7.96 -1.65
CA GLU A 64 -5.12 8.20 -0.44
C GLU A 64 -5.35 9.71 -0.22
N PHE A 65 -4.29 10.52 -0.26
CA PHE A 65 -4.43 11.98 -0.16
C PHE A 65 -5.23 12.57 -1.31
N ALA A 66 -5.12 12.02 -2.53
CA ALA A 66 -5.94 12.46 -3.65
C ALA A 66 -7.44 12.29 -3.35
N GLY A 67 -7.83 11.16 -2.78
CA GLY A 67 -9.20 10.91 -2.33
C GLY A 67 -9.65 11.86 -1.21
N ILE A 68 -8.78 12.08 -0.20
CA ILE A 68 -9.06 12.97 0.92
C ILE A 68 -9.29 14.41 0.43
N TYR A 69 -8.35 14.98 -0.33
CA TYR A 69 -8.47 16.36 -0.80
C TYR A 69 -9.65 16.56 -1.76
N GLN A 70 -9.90 15.60 -2.64
CA GLN A 70 -11.07 15.62 -3.52
C GLN A 70 -12.38 15.62 -2.72
N SER A 71 -12.47 14.80 -1.66
CA SER A 71 -13.65 14.74 -0.77
C SER A 71 -13.89 16.05 -0.02
N PHE A 72 -12.85 16.83 0.24
CA PHE A 72 -12.94 18.17 0.80
C PHE A 72 -13.17 19.26 -0.24
N GLY A 73 -13.33 18.92 -1.52
CA GLY A 73 -13.66 19.84 -2.59
C GLY A 73 -12.48 20.45 -3.34
N ALA A 74 -11.24 20.00 -3.07
CA ALA A 74 -10.08 20.45 -3.84
C ALA A 74 -10.11 19.86 -5.25
N LYS A 75 -9.62 20.63 -6.23
CA LYS A 75 -9.29 20.10 -7.55
C LYS A 75 -7.93 19.42 -7.49
N VAL A 76 -7.91 18.10 -7.70
CA VAL A 76 -6.74 17.27 -7.51
C VAL A 76 -6.18 16.79 -8.85
N THR A 77 -4.86 16.96 -9.04
CA THR A 77 -4.12 16.35 -10.15
C THR A 77 -2.97 15.50 -9.58
N VAL A 78 -2.97 14.21 -9.90
CA VAL A 78 -1.89 13.28 -9.58
C VAL A 78 -0.96 13.13 -10.78
N VAL A 79 0.34 13.29 -10.58
CA VAL A 79 1.37 13.06 -11.59
C VAL A 79 2.21 11.86 -11.17
N GLU A 80 2.11 10.78 -11.95
CA GLU A 80 2.79 9.52 -11.68
C GLU A 80 3.75 9.17 -12.84
N PHE A 81 5.00 8.88 -12.47
CA PHE A 81 6.04 8.52 -13.44
C PHE A 81 5.82 7.13 -14.05
N MET A 82 5.35 6.19 -13.26
CA MET A 82 5.07 4.83 -13.71
C MET A 82 3.83 4.78 -14.63
N PRO A 83 3.68 3.74 -15.46
CA PRO A 83 2.52 3.58 -16.33
C PRO A 83 1.20 3.31 -15.57
N HIS A 84 1.29 2.88 -14.32
CA HIS A 84 0.15 2.55 -13.47
C HIS A 84 0.29 3.20 -12.10
N ILE A 85 -0.84 3.54 -11.47
CA ILE A 85 -0.87 3.92 -10.06
C ILE A 85 -0.66 2.66 -9.20
N ILE A 86 -0.10 2.81 -8.00
CA ILE A 86 0.08 1.74 -7.01
C ILE A 86 0.67 0.46 -7.64
N PRO A 87 1.91 0.50 -8.14
CA PRO A 87 2.49 -0.52 -9.00
C PRO A 87 2.65 -1.92 -8.34
N ASN A 88 2.49 -2.01 -7.01
CA ASN A 88 2.63 -3.27 -6.28
C ASN A 88 1.31 -4.03 -6.09
N VAL A 89 0.21 -3.55 -6.67
CA VAL A 89 -1.11 -4.18 -6.64
C VAL A 89 -1.47 -4.68 -8.03
N ASP A 90 -2.30 -5.72 -8.11
CA ASP A 90 -2.80 -6.30 -9.37
C ASP A 90 -3.28 -5.21 -10.35
N VAL A 91 -2.84 -5.28 -11.60
CA VAL A 91 -3.04 -4.22 -12.61
C VAL A 91 -4.53 -4.00 -12.91
N GLU A 92 -5.34 -5.05 -12.88
CA GLU A 92 -6.78 -4.91 -13.11
C GLU A 92 -7.47 -4.14 -11.99
N ILE A 93 -7.07 -4.39 -10.74
CA ILE A 93 -7.57 -3.67 -9.57
C ILE A 93 -7.18 -2.19 -9.63
N THR A 94 -5.91 -1.91 -9.93
CA THR A 94 -5.43 -0.51 -10.00
C THR A 94 -6.00 0.25 -11.19
N ALA A 95 -6.23 -0.41 -12.32
CA ALA A 95 -6.92 0.18 -13.47
C ALA A 95 -8.38 0.51 -13.14
N ARG A 96 -9.07 -0.39 -12.39
CA ARG A 96 -10.42 -0.14 -11.92
C ARG A 96 -10.46 1.03 -10.94
N LEU A 97 -9.54 1.08 -9.97
CA LEU A 97 -9.42 2.19 -9.02
C LEU A 97 -9.20 3.51 -9.76
N LYS A 98 -8.24 3.57 -10.68
CA LYS A 98 -7.97 4.76 -11.49
C LYS A 98 -9.25 5.28 -12.17
N SER A 99 -9.98 4.38 -12.83
CA SER A 99 -11.24 4.76 -13.51
C SER A 99 -12.29 5.33 -12.54
N LEU A 100 -12.39 4.77 -11.32
CA LEU A 100 -13.34 5.25 -10.31
C LEU A 100 -12.93 6.60 -9.74
N LEU A 101 -11.65 6.83 -9.50
CA LEU A 101 -11.11 8.10 -9.04
C LEU A 101 -11.27 9.20 -10.10
N GLU A 102 -11.03 8.89 -11.38
CA GLU A 102 -11.25 9.81 -12.49
C GLU A 102 -12.73 10.20 -12.64
N LYS A 103 -13.65 9.26 -12.47
CA LYS A 103 -15.11 9.55 -12.43
C LYS A 103 -15.50 10.49 -11.29
N ARG A 104 -14.76 10.46 -10.18
CA ARG A 104 -14.93 11.39 -9.05
C ARG A 104 -14.29 12.76 -9.27
N GLY A 105 -13.63 12.97 -10.40
CA GLY A 105 -13.04 14.27 -10.79
C GLY A 105 -11.57 14.44 -10.44
N ILE A 106 -10.86 13.35 -10.02
CA ILE A 106 -9.41 13.39 -9.84
C ILE A 106 -8.73 13.23 -11.20
N SER A 107 -7.84 14.16 -11.57
CA SER A 107 -7.03 14.01 -12.77
C SER A 107 -5.80 13.16 -12.48
N ILE A 108 -5.57 12.07 -13.24
CA ILE A 108 -4.44 11.15 -13.02
C ILE A 108 -3.60 11.03 -14.29
N MET A 109 -2.39 11.57 -14.23
CA MET A 109 -1.40 11.59 -15.32
C MET A 109 -0.34 10.52 -15.05
N THR A 110 -0.52 9.32 -15.57
CA THR A 110 0.49 8.25 -15.53
C THR A 110 1.50 8.40 -16.66
N GLY A 111 2.69 7.77 -16.56
CA GLY A 111 3.78 7.92 -17.52
C GLY A 111 4.29 9.37 -17.65
N SER A 112 4.15 10.16 -16.58
CA SER A 112 4.39 11.60 -16.58
C SER A 112 5.43 11.99 -15.55
N LYS A 113 6.39 12.82 -15.93
CA LYS A 113 7.53 13.23 -15.09
C LYS A 113 7.42 14.69 -14.72
N VAL A 114 7.49 15.01 -13.44
CA VAL A 114 7.69 16.38 -12.99
C VAL A 114 9.15 16.78 -13.20
N GLU A 115 9.39 17.86 -13.90
CA GLU A 115 10.72 18.37 -14.22
C GLU A 115 11.16 19.47 -13.27
N LYS A 116 10.23 20.38 -12.91
CA LYS A 116 10.53 21.59 -12.12
C LYS A 116 9.28 22.13 -11.45
N ILE A 117 9.47 22.79 -10.31
CA ILE A 117 8.45 23.57 -9.60
C ILE A 117 8.95 25.01 -9.46
N GLU A 118 8.10 25.99 -9.76
CA GLU A 118 8.42 27.42 -9.65
C GLU A 118 7.32 28.16 -8.91
N LYS A 119 7.69 29.19 -8.16
CA LYS A 119 6.71 30.08 -7.53
C LYS A 119 6.27 31.15 -8.56
N LYS A 120 4.96 31.29 -8.78
CA LYS A 120 4.37 32.33 -9.65
C LYS A 120 3.30 33.09 -8.88
N GLY A 121 3.66 34.25 -8.35
CA GLY A 121 2.79 35.01 -7.46
C GLY A 121 2.49 34.20 -6.19
N ASN A 122 1.21 33.98 -5.90
CA ASN A 122 0.75 33.19 -4.76
C ASN A 122 0.63 31.68 -5.08
N ASN A 123 0.77 31.29 -6.33
CA ASN A 123 0.64 29.89 -6.77
C ASN A 123 1.99 29.25 -7.08
N LEU A 124 1.97 27.93 -7.16
CA LEU A 124 3.05 27.10 -7.68
C LEU A 124 2.74 26.70 -9.13
N SER A 125 3.78 26.64 -9.94
CA SER A 125 3.77 26.22 -11.35
C SER A 125 4.59 24.95 -11.47
N VAL A 126 3.94 23.83 -11.79
CA VAL A 126 4.57 22.50 -11.90
C VAL A 126 4.73 22.17 -13.38
N GLN A 127 5.97 22.03 -13.82
CA GLN A 127 6.29 21.62 -15.19
C GLN A 127 6.31 20.10 -15.28
N VAL A 128 5.49 19.55 -16.18
CA VAL A 128 5.30 18.11 -16.35
C VAL A 128 5.61 17.71 -17.79
N ASP A 129 6.42 16.69 -17.98
CA ASP A 129 6.58 15.99 -19.24
C ASP A 129 5.66 14.74 -19.25
N ALA A 130 4.64 14.77 -20.08
CA ALA A 130 3.68 13.69 -20.28
C ALA A 130 3.99 12.96 -21.58
N GLY A 131 4.99 12.09 -21.60
CA GLY A 131 5.39 11.33 -22.77
C GLY A 131 5.89 12.20 -23.94
N GLY A 132 6.70 13.23 -23.65
CA GLY A 132 7.26 14.19 -24.60
C GLY A 132 6.39 15.42 -24.84
N LYS A 133 5.20 15.49 -24.22
CA LYS A 133 4.33 16.68 -24.24
C LYS A 133 4.51 17.47 -22.94
N LYS A 134 5.13 18.63 -23.02
CA LYS A 134 5.31 19.52 -21.88
C LYS A 134 4.01 20.23 -21.53
N GLN A 135 3.65 20.20 -20.25
CA GLN A 135 2.49 20.84 -19.67
C GLN A 135 2.89 21.64 -18.44
N VAL A 136 2.12 22.65 -18.11
CA VAL A 136 2.29 23.44 -16.89
C VAL A 136 1.00 23.38 -16.10
N LEU A 137 1.09 22.87 -14.87
CA LEU A 137 -0.03 22.83 -13.93
C LEU A 137 0.14 23.98 -12.94
N SER A 138 -0.93 24.75 -12.69
CA SER A 138 -0.97 25.77 -11.65
C SER A 138 -1.71 25.20 -10.44
N CYS A 139 -1.21 25.44 -9.21
CA CYS A 139 -1.86 25.00 -7.99
C CYS A 139 -1.46 25.87 -6.80
N GLY A 140 -2.27 25.82 -5.73
CA GLY A 140 -1.94 26.47 -4.46
C GLY A 140 -0.91 25.69 -3.66
N GLN A 141 -0.88 24.36 -3.82
CA GLN A 141 0.05 23.47 -3.11
C GLN A 141 0.48 22.29 -3.96
N VAL A 142 1.66 21.76 -3.62
CA VAL A 142 2.21 20.51 -4.18
C VAL A 142 2.47 19.55 -3.04
N LEU A 143 1.87 18.36 -3.09
CA LEU A 143 2.18 17.25 -2.19
C LEU A 143 3.19 16.30 -2.85
N VAL A 144 4.30 16.04 -2.17
CA VAL A 144 5.32 15.08 -2.63
C VAL A 144 5.11 13.76 -1.90
N SER A 145 4.78 12.70 -2.66
CA SER A 145 4.50 11.35 -2.17
C SER A 145 5.24 10.27 -2.97
N THR A 146 6.52 10.51 -3.26
CA THR A 146 7.36 9.70 -4.16
C THR A 146 8.13 8.59 -3.44
N GLY A 147 7.71 8.24 -2.25
CA GLY A 147 8.28 7.16 -1.45
C GLY A 147 8.73 7.60 -0.07
N ARG A 148 9.33 6.66 0.64
CA ARG A 148 9.86 6.82 1.99
C ARG A 148 11.30 6.35 2.03
N GLU A 149 12.08 6.88 2.94
CA GLU A 149 13.45 6.46 3.23
C GLU A 149 13.60 6.21 4.72
N MET A 150 14.58 5.40 5.13
CA MET A 150 14.84 5.12 6.53
C MET A 150 15.05 6.41 7.33
N ASP A 151 14.53 6.47 8.54
CA ASP A 151 14.84 7.54 9.49
C ASP A 151 15.90 7.06 10.49
N ALA A 152 17.16 7.43 10.22
CA ALA A 152 18.30 7.12 11.06
C ALA A 152 18.93 8.38 11.67
N ASP A 153 18.23 9.51 11.59
CA ASP A 153 18.75 10.79 12.06
C ASP A 153 19.03 10.73 13.57
N GLY A 154 20.26 11.13 13.95
CA GLY A 154 20.69 11.15 15.34
C GLY A 154 21.05 9.80 15.97
N LEU A 155 20.96 8.66 15.22
CA LEU A 155 21.34 7.34 15.76
C LEU A 155 22.82 7.06 15.78
N ASN A 156 23.64 7.86 15.06
CA ASN A 156 25.09 7.67 14.94
C ASN A 156 25.49 6.22 14.56
N LEU A 157 24.85 5.68 13.53
CA LEU A 157 25.06 4.30 13.09
C LEU A 157 26.51 4.00 12.73
N ASP A 158 27.20 4.94 12.08
CA ASP A 158 28.63 4.81 11.73
C ASP A 158 29.50 4.69 12.99
N GLY A 159 29.23 5.51 14.00
CA GLY A 159 29.93 5.46 15.29
C GLY A 159 29.69 4.14 16.05
N ALA A 160 28.55 3.50 15.81
CA ALA A 160 28.20 2.18 16.35
C ALA A 160 28.72 1.03 15.47
N GLY A 161 29.23 1.29 14.27
CA GLY A 161 29.68 0.28 13.31
C GLY A 161 28.55 -0.51 12.64
N VAL A 162 27.30 -0.01 12.69
CA VAL A 162 26.14 -0.65 12.09
C VAL A 162 26.12 -0.45 10.57
N ARG A 163 25.96 -1.51 9.81
CA ARG A 163 25.89 -1.46 8.33
C ARG A 163 24.50 -1.08 7.86
N TYR A 164 24.45 -0.11 6.96
CA TYR A 164 23.22 0.31 6.28
C TYR A 164 23.53 0.81 4.87
N ASP A 165 22.51 0.94 4.04
CA ASP A 165 22.58 1.62 2.74
C ASP A 165 21.34 2.52 2.55
N ARG A 166 21.12 3.03 1.34
CA ARG A 166 19.95 3.85 1.02
C ARG A 166 18.61 3.15 1.24
N LYS A 167 18.58 1.82 1.24
CA LYS A 167 17.35 1.04 1.48
C LYS A 167 17.04 0.93 2.97
N GLY A 168 18.06 0.74 3.83
CA GLY A 168 17.85 0.60 5.26
C GLY A 168 19.02 -0.09 5.98
N ILE A 169 18.85 -0.26 7.30
CA ILE A 169 19.76 -1.00 8.16
C ILE A 169 19.75 -2.48 7.75
N LYS A 170 20.94 -3.07 7.62
CA LYS A 170 21.10 -4.49 7.25
C LYS A 170 20.96 -5.36 8.48
N VAL A 171 20.03 -6.30 8.43
CA VAL A 171 19.77 -7.28 9.47
C VAL A 171 19.70 -8.69 8.89
N ASP A 172 20.01 -9.69 9.71
CA ASP A 172 19.86 -11.09 9.40
C ASP A 172 18.39 -11.57 9.60
N GLU A 173 18.17 -12.86 9.61
CA GLU A 173 16.88 -13.51 9.87
C GLU A 173 16.38 -13.33 11.31
N ASN A 174 17.27 -13.00 12.25
CA ASN A 174 16.94 -12.74 13.64
C ASN A 174 16.74 -11.25 13.94
N TYR A 175 16.71 -10.40 12.89
CA TYR A 175 16.70 -8.93 12.97
C TYR A 175 17.96 -8.34 13.62
N GLU A 176 19.03 -9.13 13.84
CA GLU A 176 20.29 -8.66 14.38
C GLU A 176 21.12 -7.99 13.28
N THR A 177 21.75 -6.86 13.61
CA THR A 177 22.68 -6.18 12.69
C THR A 177 24.02 -6.90 12.67
N ASN A 178 24.97 -6.40 11.91
CA ASN A 178 26.35 -6.87 11.97
C ASN A 178 27.05 -6.60 13.32
N VAL A 179 26.45 -5.84 14.22
CA VAL A 179 26.95 -5.55 15.56
C VAL A 179 26.17 -6.35 16.58
N PRO A 180 26.79 -7.33 17.27
CA PRO A 180 26.09 -8.18 18.23
C PRO A 180 25.35 -7.38 19.30
N GLY A 181 24.09 -7.75 19.57
CA GLY A 181 23.22 -7.08 20.52
C GLY A 181 22.51 -5.85 19.99
N ILE A 182 22.74 -5.45 18.72
CA ILE A 182 21.99 -4.38 18.06
C ILE A 182 21.07 -5.00 17.00
N TYR A 183 19.78 -4.75 17.14
CA TYR A 183 18.70 -5.24 16.27
C TYR A 183 18.00 -4.07 15.59
N ALA A 184 17.35 -4.33 14.44
CA ALA A 184 16.51 -3.32 13.77
C ALA A 184 15.28 -3.96 13.13
N ILE A 185 14.13 -3.28 13.19
CA ILE A 185 12.84 -3.74 12.66
C ILE A 185 12.06 -2.60 11.99
N GLY A 186 11.07 -2.96 11.20
CA GLY A 186 10.15 -2.02 10.56
C GLY A 186 10.83 -1.21 9.44
N ASP A 187 10.26 -0.05 9.14
CA ASP A 187 10.63 0.76 7.99
C ASP A 187 12.13 1.09 7.90
N VAL A 188 12.81 1.21 9.04
CA VAL A 188 14.24 1.53 9.08
C VAL A 188 15.12 0.45 8.44
N THR A 189 14.61 -0.79 8.32
CA THR A 189 15.30 -1.89 7.61
C THR A 189 15.10 -1.84 6.10
N GLY A 190 14.08 -1.10 5.63
CA GLY A 190 13.72 -0.98 4.21
C GLY A 190 13.18 -2.25 3.58
N ARG A 191 12.75 -3.23 4.37
CA ARG A 191 12.13 -4.48 3.90
C ARG A 191 10.69 -4.22 3.46
N VAL A 192 9.74 -4.20 4.40
CA VAL A 192 8.32 -3.93 4.15
C VAL A 192 7.88 -2.78 5.05
N MET A 193 7.48 -1.66 4.44
CA MET A 193 7.12 -0.44 5.17
C MET A 193 5.62 -0.44 5.48
N LEU A 194 5.18 -1.37 6.34
CA LEU A 194 3.80 -1.51 6.81
C LEU A 194 3.79 -1.65 8.34
N ALA A 195 2.92 -0.90 9.01
CA ALA A 195 2.88 -0.83 10.46
C ALA A 195 2.62 -2.18 11.13
N HIS A 196 1.70 -2.99 10.58
CA HIS A 196 1.40 -4.33 11.10
C HIS A 196 2.57 -5.30 10.90
N VAL A 197 3.35 -5.16 9.82
CA VAL A 197 4.57 -5.95 9.61
C VAL A 197 5.63 -5.54 10.64
N ALA A 198 5.87 -4.26 10.84
CA ALA A 198 6.80 -3.79 11.88
C ALA A 198 6.42 -4.26 13.28
N SER A 199 5.12 -4.34 13.59
CA SER A 199 4.62 -4.86 14.87
C SER A 199 4.93 -6.36 15.02
N GLU A 200 4.73 -7.14 13.97
CA GLU A 200 5.02 -8.58 13.98
C GLU A 200 6.52 -8.85 14.02
N GLU A 201 7.33 -8.12 13.23
CA GLU A 201 8.79 -8.16 13.34
C GLU A 201 9.27 -7.83 14.75
N GLY A 202 8.63 -6.86 15.44
CA GLY A 202 8.97 -6.50 16.81
C GLY A 202 8.75 -7.62 17.81
N LYS A 203 7.60 -8.31 17.73
CA LYS A 203 7.31 -9.49 18.56
C LYS A 203 8.32 -10.59 18.29
N THR A 204 8.49 -10.96 17.03
CA THR A 204 9.41 -12.01 16.59
C THR A 204 10.85 -11.72 17.01
N ALA A 205 11.32 -10.47 16.86
CA ALA A 205 12.67 -10.09 17.30
C ALA A 205 12.86 -10.28 18.80
N VAL A 206 11.87 -9.91 19.62
CA VAL A 206 11.94 -10.07 21.08
C VAL A 206 11.89 -11.56 21.48
N GLU A 207 11.04 -12.37 20.86
CA GLU A 207 10.96 -13.81 21.06
C GLU A 207 12.28 -14.49 20.69
N ARG A 208 12.88 -14.15 19.55
CA ARG A 208 14.22 -14.63 19.17
C ARG A 208 15.31 -14.21 20.15
N MET A 209 15.28 -12.97 20.64
CA MET A 209 16.17 -12.53 21.73
C MET A 209 15.98 -13.35 23.00
N ALA A 210 14.79 -13.89 23.26
CA ALA A 210 14.49 -14.78 24.38
C ALA A 210 14.91 -16.23 24.13
N GLY A 211 15.29 -16.57 22.90
CA GLY A 211 15.74 -17.92 22.50
C GLY A 211 14.66 -18.78 21.84
N GLU A 212 13.52 -18.20 21.50
CA GLU A 212 12.45 -18.86 20.75
C GLU A 212 12.78 -18.89 19.25
N ASN A 213 12.27 -19.89 18.53
CA ASN A 213 12.44 -20.04 17.08
C ASN A 213 11.14 -19.63 16.35
N THR A 214 10.87 -18.33 16.31
CA THR A 214 9.72 -17.75 15.62
C THR A 214 10.16 -17.03 14.35
N GLU A 215 9.27 -16.91 13.35
CA GLU A 215 9.54 -16.22 12.10
C GLU A 215 8.30 -15.50 11.56
N VAL A 216 8.51 -14.48 10.74
CA VAL A 216 7.44 -13.77 10.03
C VAL A 216 7.32 -14.34 8.62
N ASP A 217 6.11 -14.75 8.23
CA ASP A 217 5.82 -15.13 6.85
C ASP A 217 5.54 -13.89 6.00
N TYR A 218 6.54 -13.46 5.25
CA TYR A 218 6.42 -12.30 4.35
C TYR A 218 5.65 -12.61 3.06
N SER A 219 5.27 -13.85 2.78
CA SER A 219 4.51 -14.21 1.58
C SER A 219 3.02 -13.89 1.71
N LEU A 220 2.50 -13.78 2.93
CA LEU A 220 1.08 -13.61 3.24
C LEU A 220 0.81 -12.31 4.02
N ILE A 221 1.33 -11.20 3.54
CA ILE A 221 1.10 -9.87 4.15
C ILE A 221 -0.13 -9.24 3.51
N PRO A 222 -1.20 -8.95 4.27
CA PRO A 222 -2.30 -8.13 3.77
C PRO A 222 -1.83 -6.71 3.51
N ASN A 223 -2.20 -6.15 2.37
CA ASN A 223 -1.96 -4.75 2.04
C ASN A 223 -3.29 -4.05 1.83
N SER A 224 -3.53 -2.96 2.55
CA SER A 224 -4.77 -2.18 2.46
C SER A 224 -4.47 -0.73 2.11
N ILE A 225 -5.29 -0.18 1.24
CA ILE A 225 -5.21 1.18 0.71
C ILE A 225 -6.56 1.85 0.95
N PHE A 226 -6.56 2.89 1.76
CA PHE A 226 -7.76 3.55 2.27
C PHE A 226 -8.25 4.62 1.29
N THR A 227 -8.80 4.15 0.19
CA THR A 227 -9.43 4.97 -0.86
C THR A 227 -10.96 4.83 -0.82
N PHE A 228 -11.65 5.45 -1.75
CA PHE A 228 -13.09 5.32 -1.94
C PHE A 228 -13.37 4.91 -3.40
N PRO A 229 -13.64 3.58 -3.65
CA PRO A 229 -13.69 2.46 -2.69
C PRO A 229 -12.31 2.03 -2.17
N ASP A 230 -12.28 1.32 -1.03
CA ASP A 230 -11.07 0.69 -0.48
C ASP A 230 -10.47 -0.33 -1.45
N VAL A 231 -9.15 -0.51 -1.35
CA VAL A 231 -8.44 -1.60 -2.03
C VAL A 231 -7.67 -2.42 -1.02
N SER A 232 -7.78 -3.75 -1.10
CA SER A 232 -6.96 -4.65 -0.31
C SER A 232 -6.49 -5.85 -1.11
N SER A 233 -5.32 -6.37 -0.76
CA SER A 233 -4.73 -7.52 -1.44
C SER A 233 -3.90 -8.37 -0.48
N ILE A 234 -3.79 -9.67 -0.78
CA ILE A 234 -2.88 -10.60 -0.13
C ILE A 234 -2.42 -11.64 -1.15
N GLY A 235 -1.18 -12.09 -1.03
CA GLY A 235 -0.57 -13.06 -1.92
C GLY A 235 -0.18 -12.50 -3.28
N LEU A 236 -0.14 -13.35 -4.30
CA LEU A 236 0.37 -13.01 -5.64
C LEU A 236 -0.67 -12.27 -6.48
N SER A 237 -0.23 -11.25 -7.22
CA SER A 237 -1.00 -10.73 -8.35
C SER A 237 -0.93 -11.68 -9.55
N GLU A 238 -1.80 -11.45 -10.53
CA GLU A 238 -1.78 -12.24 -11.78
C GLU A 238 -0.47 -12.04 -12.54
N GLU A 239 0.10 -10.84 -12.51
CA GLU A 239 1.39 -10.52 -13.11
C GLU A 239 2.52 -11.29 -12.42
N GLN A 240 2.54 -11.29 -11.09
CA GLN A 240 3.55 -12.02 -10.30
C GLN A 240 3.46 -13.54 -10.51
N ALA A 241 2.25 -14.09 -10.58
CA ALA A 241 2.06 -15.51 -10.88
C ALA A 241 2.62 -15.87 -12.28
N LYS A 242 2.38 -15.01 -13.28
CA LYS A 242 2.95 -15.16 -14.63
C LYS A 242 4.47 -15.08 -14.65
N GLU A 243 5.04 -14.08 -14.00
CA GLU A 243 6.49 -13.88 -13.92
C GLU A 243 7.20 -15.05 -13.24
N GLN A 244 6.57 -15.66 -12.24
CA GLN A 244 7.08 -16.85 -11.54
C GLN A 244 6.81 -18.15 -12.29
N GLY A 245 6.09 -18.13 -13.41
CA GLY A 245 5.76 -19.34 -14.20
C GLY A 245 4.77 -20.27 -13.49
N ILE A 246 4.00 -19.76 -12.53
CA ILE A 246 3.01 -20.54 -11.79
C ILE A 246 1.76 -20.72 -12.66
N GLU A 247 1.29 -21.97 -12.84
CA GLU A 247 0.01 -22.23 -13.47
C GLU A 247 -1.14 -21.90 -12.52
N TYR A 248 -2.05 -21.04 -12.95
CA TYR A 248 -3.14 -20.54 -12.13
C TYR A 248 -4.47 -20.47 -12.90
N ILE A 249 -5.54 -20.33 -12.15
CA ILE A 249 -6.88 -19.96 -12.62
C ILE A 249 -7.34 -18.71 -11.86
N THR A 250 -8.22 -17.93 -12.47
CA THR A 250 -8.76 -16.71 -11.82
C THR A 250 -10.27 -16.72 -11.82
N SER A 251 -10.83 -16.08 -10.83
CA SER A 251 -12.26 -15.77 -10.74
C SER A 251 -12.47 -14.36 -10.23
N LYS A 252 -13.63 -13.78 -10.55
CA LYS A 252 -14.02 -12.42 -10.15
C LYS A 252 -15.49 -12.38 -9.82
N TYR A 253 -15.83 -11.67 -8.77
CA TYR A 253 -17.21 -11.36 -8.43
C TYR A 253 -17.39 -9.85 -8.27
N GLN A 254 -18.43 -9.27 -8.88
CA GLN A 254 -18.73 -7.84 -8.81
C GLN A 254 -19.63 -7.53 -7.65
N PHE A 255 -19.32 -6.49 -6.85
CA PHE A 255 -20.19 -6.06 -5.75
C PHE A 255 -21.60 -5.63 -6.19
N SER A 256 -21.77 -5.27 -7.48
CA SER A 256 -23.10 -5.02 -8.05
C SER A 256 -24.04 -6.23 -8.03
N GLY A 257 -23.53 -7.44 -7.83
CA GLY A 257 -24.32 -8.66 -7.59
C GLY A 257 -24.55 -8.96 -6.10
N ASN A 258 -23.91 -8.23 -5.18
CA ASN A 258 -23.98 -8.50 -3.75
C ASN A 258 -25.13 -7.73 -3.10
N GLY A 259 -26.06 -8.45 -2.46
CA GLY A 259 -27.24 -7.86 -1.84
C GLY A 259 -26.92 -6.84 -0.75
N LYS A 260 -25.89 -7.06 0.07
CA LYS A 260 -25.48 -6.12 1.12
C LYS A 260 -24.93 -4.83 0.53
N ALA A 261 -24.04 -4.92 -0.46
CA ALA A 261 -23.48 -3.76 -1.15
C ALA A 261 -24.57 -2.89 -1.79
N LEU A 262 -25.59 -3.51 -2.40
CA LEU A 262 -26.75 -2.81 -2.95
C LEU A 262 -27.55 -2.07 -1.88
N THR A 263 -27.80 -2.70 -0.72
CA THR A 263 -28.53 -2.03 0.39
C THR A 263 -27.75 -0.88 1.00
N MET A 264 -26.42 -0.89 0.92
CA MET A 264 -25.55 0.20 1.38
C MET A 264 -25.46 1.35 0.37
N GLY A 265 -25.89 1.14 -0.87
CA GLY A 265 -25.68 2.10 -1.96
C GLY A 265 -24.21 2.19 -2.40
N ASP A 266 -23.39 1.21 -2.04
CA ASP A 266 -21.96 1.14 -2.37
C ASP A 266 -21.65 -0.24 -2.99
N ALA A 267 -21.96 -0.36 -4.27
CA ALA A 267 -21.84 -1.60 -5.03
C ALA A 267 -20.77 -1.53 -6.14
N GLU A 268 -19.89 -0.54 -6.08
CA GLU A 268 -18.77 -0.44 -7.01
C GLU A 268 -17.60 -1.32 -6.55
N GLY A 269 -16.99 -2.01 -7.52
CA GLY A 269 -15.82 -2.82 -7.28
C GLY A 269 -16.05 -4.32 -7.45
N MET A 270 -15.04 -5.10 -7.03
CA MET A 270 -15.03 -6.55 -7.21
C MET A 270 -14.07 -7.25 -6.25
N VAL A 271 -14.29 -8.53 -6.07
CA VAL A 271 -13.32 -9.50 -5.52
C VAL A 271 -12.71 -10.28 -6.68
N LYS A 272 -11.37 -10.31 -6.77
CA LYS A 272 -10.60 -11.14 -7.70
C LYS A 272 -9.83 -12.17 -6.90
N VAL A 273 -9.99 -13.44 -7.26
CA VAL A 273 -9.29 -14.58 -6.64
C VAL A 273 -8.40 -15.25 -7.66
N ILE A 274 -7.18 -15.56 -7.26
CA ILE A 274 -6.19 -16.31 -8.02
C ILE A 274 -5.93 -17.61 -7.26
N ALA A 275 -6.06 -18.74 -7.90
CA ALA A 275 -5.81 -20.05 -7.32
C ALA A 275 -4.86 -20.88 -8.18
N ALA A 276 -4.19 -21.85 -7.58
CA ALA A 276 -3.44 -22.86 -8.32
C ALA A 276 -4.35 -23.59 -9.30
N LYS A 277 -3.82 -23.94 -10.47
CA LYS A 277 -4.60 -24.58 -11.55
C LYS A 277 -5.28 -25.88 -11.12
N ASP A 278 -4.64 -26.62 -10.24
CA ASP A 278 -5.15 -27.86 -9.64
C ASP A 278 -6.13 -27.61 -8.48
N LYS A 279 -6.40 -26.34 -8.14
CA LYS A 279 -7.29 -25.89 -7.06
C LYS A 279 -6.84 -26.30 -5.65
N SER A 280 -5.58 -26.67 -5.50
CA SER A 280 -5.01 -27.12 -4.21
C SER A 280 -4.90 -25.99 -3.18
N ARG A 281 -4.83 -24.71 -3.62
CA ARG A 281 -4.72 -23.56 -2.72
C ARG A 281 -5.07 -22.25 -3.42
N LEU A 282 -5.38 -21.23 -2.62
CA LEU A 282 -5.43 -19.84 -3.06
C LEU A 282 -4.00 -19.29 -3.18
N LEU A 283 -3.73 -18.53 -4.24
CA LEU A 283 -2.44 -17.89 -4.50
C LEU A 283 -2.47 -16.39 -4.21
N GLY A 284 -3.62 -15.77 -4.42
CA GLY A 284 -3.81 -14.36 -4.15
C GLY A 284 -5.27 -13.95 -4.20
N VAL A 285 -5.59 -12.93 -3.41
CA VAL A 285 -6.92 -12.31 -3.36
C VAL A 285 -6.76 -10.81 -3.40
N HIS A 286 -7.54 -10.17 -4.26
CA HIS A 286 -7.51 -8.72 -4.48
C HIS A 286 -8.94 -8.19 -4.47
N ILE A 287 -9.19 -7.22 -3.62
CA ILE A 287 -10.52 -6.64 -3.41
C ILE A 287 -10.45 -5.15 -3.69
N ILE A 288 -11.37 -4.65 -4.49
CA ILE A 288 -11.69 -3.24 -4.57
C ILE A 288 -13.18 -3.08 -4.30
N GLY A 289 -13.55 -2.35 -3.26
CA GLY A 289 -14.97 -2.23 -2.90
C GLY A 289 -15.19 -1.83 -1.44
N PRO A 290 -16.43 -1.84 -0.97
CA PRO A 290 -16.75 -1.47 0.40
C PRO A 290 -16.07 -2.42 1.40
N ASN A 291 -15.44 -1.85 2.42
CA ASN A 291 -14.79 -2.58 3.50
C ASN A 291 -13.73 -3.61 3.03
N ALA A 292 -13.07 -3.37 1.91
CA ALA A 292 -12.05 -4.30 1.39
C ALA A 292 -10.94 -4.55 2.41
N SER A 293 -10.59 -3.54 3.22
CA SER A 293 -9.59 -3.61 4.28
C SER A 293 -9.95 -4.58 5.41
N ASP A 294 -11.23 -4.80 5.68
CA ASP A 294 -11.71 -5.79 6.65
C ASP A 294 -11.91 -7.16 5.99
N LEU A 295 -12.49 -7.19 4.77
CA LEU A 295 -12.80 -8.43 4.05
C LEU A 295 -11.54 -9.25 3.70
N ILE A 296 -10.39 -8.60 3.50
CA ILE A 296 -9.15 -9.29 3.16
C ILE A 296 -8.67 -10.24 4.27
N ALA A 297 -9.12 -10.03 5.51
CA ALA A 297 -8.76 -10.88 6.65
C ALA A 297 -9.28 -12.32 6.49
N GLU A 298 -10.43 -12.51 5.85
CA GLU A 298 -10.97 -13.83 5.54
C GLU A 298 -10.05 -14.58 4.56
N ALA A 299 -9.61 -13.90 3.50
CA ALA A 299 -8.64 -14.46 2.57
C ALA A 299 -7.31 -14.78 3.26
N ALA A 300 -6.83 -13.92 4.17
CA ALA A 300 -5.63 -14.15 4.94
C ALA A 300 -5.72 -15.42 5.80
N ILE A 301 -6.86 -15.66 6.46
CA ILE A 301 -7.09 -16.87 7.26
C ILE A 301 -7.11 -18.11 6.37
N ALA A 302 -7.83 -18.07 5.24
CA ALA A 302 -7.92 -19.21 4.32
C ALA A 302 -6.55 -19.55 3.70
N MET A 303 -5.76 -18.55 3.32
CA MET A 303 -4.43 -18.74 2.74
C MET A 303 -3.41 -19.22 3.77
N ASN A 304 -3.42 -18.67 4.97
CA ASN A 304 -2.53 -19.09 6.07
C ASN A 304 -2.87 -20.50 6.56
N GLY A 305 -4.17 -20.84 6.58
CA GLY A 305 -4.65 -22.19 6.86
C GLY A 305 -4.43 -23.19 5.72
N MET A 306 -3.86 -22.75 4.59
CA MET A 306 -3.64 -23.56 3.38
C MET A 306 -4.92 -24.24 2.85
N PHE A 307 -6.06 -23.55 2.92
CA PHE A 307 -7.32 -24.10 2.43
C PHE A 307 -7.24 -24.36 0.92
N THR A 308 -7.77 -25.51 0.52
CA THR A 308 -8.10 -25.78 -0.87
C THR A 308 -9.24 -24.87 -1.34
N VAL A 309 -9.43 -24.76 -2.64
CA VAL A 309 -10.57 -23.99 -3.19
C VAL A 309 -11.90 -24.59 -2.70
N GLU A 310 -12.00 -25.92 -2.61
CA GLU A 310 -13.18 -26.62 -2.10
C GLU A 310 -13.45 -26.31 -0.63
N GLU A 311 -12.44 -26.29 0.21
CA GLU A 311 -12.58 -25.99 1.63
C GLU A 311 -13.00 -24.53 1.85
N ALA A 312 -12.41 -23.59 1.12
CA ALA A 312 -12.76 -22.19 1.19
C ALA A 312 -14.23 -21.94 0.70
N ALA A 313 -14.62 -22.58 -0.40
CA ALA A 313 -15.99 -22.51 -0.91
C ALA A 313 -17.02 -23.26 -0.05
N GLY A 314 -16.56 -24.13 0.88
CA GLY A 314 -17.42 -24.87 1.80
C GLY A 314 -17.77 -24.09 3.07
N VAL A 315 -17.19 -22.91 3.28
CA VAL A 315 -17.45 -22.08 4.46
C VAL A 315 -18.82 -21.40 4.31
N MET A 316 -19.68 -21.55 5.35
CA MET A 316 -21.00 -20.91 5.35
C MET A 316 -20.87 -19.41 5.70
N HIS A 317 -21.37 -18.54 4.83
CA HIS A 317 -21.42 -17.11 5.06
C HIS A 317 -22.80 -16.64 5.56
N GLY A 318 -22.80 -15.60 6.39
CA GLY A 318 -24.04 -14.95 6.82
C GLY A 318 -24.69 -14.15 5.67
N HIS A 319 -26.03 -14.14 5.60
CA HIS A 319 -26.78 -13.38 4.59
C HIS A 319 -27.67 -12.30 5.24
N PRO A 320 -27.71 -11.03 4.72
CA PRO A 320 -26.82 -10.49 3.66
C PRO A 320 -25.54 -9.88 4.24
N THR A 321 -24.41 -10.20 3.67
CA THR A 321 -23.09 -9.66 4.07
C THR A 321 -22.23 -9.30 2.85
N LEU A 322 -21.20 -8.50 3.07
CA LEU A 322 -20.19 -8.21 2.03
C LEU A 322 -19.26 -9.40 1.78
N SER A 323 -19.02 -10.25 2.81
CA SER A 323 -18.14 -11.42 2.69
C SER A 323 -18.66 -12.48 1.72
N GLU A 324 -19.98 -12.53 1.45
CA GLU A 324 -20.53 -13.36 0.37
C GLU A 324 -19.88 -13.07 -1.00
N ALA A 325 -19.30 -11.89 -1.20
CA ALA A 325 -18.58 -11.57 -2.43
C ALA A 325 -17.27 -12.39 -2.57
N PHE A 326 -16.60 -12.70 -1.46
CA PHE A 326 -15.45 -13.60 -1.46
C PHE A 326 -15.87 -15.04 -1.73
N ASP A 327 -16.93 -15.54 -1.05
CA ASP A 327 -17.48 -16.87 -1.29
C ASP A 327 -17.86 -17.07 -2.76
N GLU A 328 -18.64 -16.16 -3.34
CA GLU A 328 -19.05 -16.24 -4.75
C GLU A 328 -17.85 -16.25 -5.70
N ALA A 329 -16.80 -15.45 -5.42
CA ALA A 329 -15.59 -15.44 -6.22
C ALA A 329 -14.83 -16.78 -6.11
N VAL A 330 -14.73 -17.38 -4.92
CA VAL A 330 -14.09 -18.69 -4.70
C VAL A 330 -14.96 -19.80 -5.30
N SER A 331 -16.26 -19.81 -5.04
CA SER A 331 -17.22 -20.80 -5.56
C SER A 331 -17.26 -20.81 -7.09
N ASN A 332 -17.03 -19.67 -7.74
CA ASN A 332 -16.97 -19.59 -9.20
C ASN A 332 -15.78 -20.33 -9.81
N LEU A 333 -14.66 -20.48 -9.08
CA LEU A 333 -13.53 -21.34 -9.52
C LEU A 333 -13.95 -22.81 -9.67
N LEU A 334 -15.01 -23.21 -8.95
CA LEU A 334 -15.61 -24.55 -9.02
C LEU A 334 -16.81 -24.63 -9.97
N GLY A 335 -17.23 -23.49 -10.56
CA GLY A 335 -18.46 -23.40 -11.34
C GLY A 335 -19.73 -23.50 -10.48
N LYS A 336 -19.66 -23.17 -9.18
CA LYS A 336 -20.75 -23.31 -8.21
C LYS A 336 -21.32 -21.96 -7.72
N ALA A 337 -20.81 -20.83 -8.23
CA ALA A 337 -21.36 -19.51 -7.90
C ALA A 337 -22.86 -19.42 -8.27
N ILE A 338 -23.65 -18.79 -7.41
CA ILE A 338 -25.12 -18.72 -7.58
C ILE A 338 -25.52 -17.34 -8.12
N HIS A 339 -24.92 -16.28 -7.62
CA HIS A 339 -25.28 -14.89 -7.92
C HIS A 339 -24.42 -14.28 -9.04
N MET A 340 -23.93 -15.12 -9.94
CA MET A 340 -23.18 -14.71 -11.12
C MET A 340 -23.89 -15.13 -12.42
N PRO A 341 -23.79 -14.35 -13.50
CA PRO A 341 -24.22 -14.85 -14.81
C PRO A 341 -23.43 -16.11 -15.16
N PRO A 342 -24.07 -17.12 -15.79
CA PRO A 342 -23.37 -18.34 -16.19
C PRO A 342 -22.22 -18.01 -17.15
N VAL A 343 -21.06 -18.59 -16.89
CA VAL A 343 -19.90 -18.47 -17.79
C VAL A 343 -20.29 -19.09 -19.14
N LYS A 344 -20.37 -18.25 -20.18
CA LYS A 344 -20.53 -18.78 -21.53
C LYS A 344 -19.23 -19.53 -21.86
N ASN A 345 -19.30 -20.86 -21.91
CA ASN A 345 -18.20 -21.68 -22.41
C ASN A 345 -17.78 -21.14 -23.80
N ARG A 346 -16.60 -20.57 -23.86
CA ARG A 346 -15.93 -20.19 -25.11
C ARG A 346 -15.09 -21.34 -25.60
#